data_ba9525e5c4e0ad5fd468101014105b65
#
_entry.id   ba9525e5c4e0ad5fd468101014105b65
#
_cell.length_a   1.000
_cell.length_b   1.000
_cell.length_c   1.000
_cell.angle_alpha   90.00
_cell.angle_beta   90.00
_cell.angle_gamma   90.00
#
_symmetry.space_group_name_H-M   'P 1'
#
loop_
_entity.id
_entity.type
_entity.pdbx_description
1 polymer ?
#
loop_
_entity_poly.entity_id
_entity_poly.type
_entity_poly.pdbx_seq_one_letter_code
_entity_poly.pdbx_strand_id
1 'polypeptide(L)'
;MRFRKWAPLISAVFMMSCFTACGGGQSASATKIALSANGVSVEGAAISADPDDAVYLSRETINTDKNGDGGASSAQTEVSVIHITSPGTYRLFGTLEEGQIRVDLGEKAAKDEKAIVTLILDNAHLRCTVAPAVLFESVYGGSSEENAAKTGANILLAEGSINTINGSHGAYRWAQGAVSSRMSLNIGSEEDVVGTLSLTADQEGICVEDRLTVNGGKIRISAENNGIRMNKSDSVAEVNGGDVHIAAGLGGSGGAVDTEGQLLLSGGTVIAVGGDKDPVLRGGNGVFVNGGTVVALGSPSEGLAADSEQVTMELRFDEEKELKDTIVVTDAEKNAVFAYDPAADEILSGSPRIYTAAMISCEAFSEAEMYRLYLGGRAEGSSAGGVYDMSAVTAYSGGTEQAFCITEEQNESGGVLLSSGESTSPSGTAVPSRFTEFYLGSKVNTFFGIADK
;
A
#
# COMPACT_ATOMS: atom_id res chain seq x y z
N MET A 1 -3.26 51.12 25.01
CA MET A 1 -3.18 49.72 25.51
C MET A 1 -3.14 48.80 24.30
N ARG A 2 -2.00 48.24 23.97
CA ARG A 2 -1.81 47.31 22.82
C ARG A 2 -1.83 45.90 23.38
N PHE A 3 -2.84 45.11 23.06
CA PHE A 3 -2.86 43.68 23.35
C PHE A 3 -2.13 42.94 22.23
N ARG A 4 -0.94 42.40 22.56
CA ARG A 4 -0.24 41.39 21.74
C ARG A 4 -0.98 40.08 21.88
N LYS A 5 -1.54 39.59 20.79
CA LYS A 5 -2.01 38.20 20.69
C LYS A 5 -0.78 37.30 20.51
N TRP A 6 -0.55 36.43 21.46
CA TRP A 6 0.37 35.32 21.35
C TRP A 6 -0.36 34.19 20.61
N ALA A 7 0.18 33.80 19.46
CA ALA A 7 -0.17 32.54 18.85
C ALA A 7 0.69 31.45 19.49
N PRO A 8 0.14 30.30 19.86
CA PRO A 8 0.96 29.17 20.28
C PRO A 8 1.60 28.55 19.04
N LEU A 9 2.92 28.56 18.96
CA LEU A 9 3.68 27.65 18.13
C LEU A 9 3.41 26.24 18.66
N ILE A 10 2.60 25.49 17.94
CA ILE A 10 2.56 24.04 18.10
C ILE A 10 3.74 23.52 17.29
N SER A 11 4.87 23.29 17.95
CA SER A 11 5.95 22.47 17.44
C SER A 11 5.41 21.06 17.30
N ALA A 12 5.18 20.63 16.08
CA ALA A 12 5.06 19.22 15.77
C ALA A 12 6.41 18.57 16.13
N VAL A 13 6.48 17.98 17.30
CA VAL A 13 7.57 17.09 17.66
C VAL A 13 7.33 15.81 16.89
N PHE A 14 8.04 15.66 15.78
CA PHE A 14 8.24 14.38 15.13
C PHE A 14 8.84 13.44 16.18
N MET A 15 8.01 12.64 16.82
CA MET A 15 8.48 11.50 17.60
C MET A 15 8.92 10.43 16.59
N MET A 16 10.17 10.56 16.15
CA MET A 16 10.95 9.46 15.65
C MET A 16 11.04 8.48 16.82
N SER A 17 10.15 7.48 16.84
CA SER A 17 10.25 6.38 17.77
C SER A 17 11.42 5.49 17.35
N CYS A 18 12.62 5.94 17.71
CA CYS A 18 13.75 5.05 17.81
C CYS A 18 13.32 3.88 18.69
N PHE A 19 13.44 2.66 18.18
CA PHE A 19 13.42 1.43 18.97
C PHE A 19 14.62 1.42 19.93
N THR A 20 14.63 2.31 20.92
CA THR A 20 15.50 2.18 22.07
C THR A 20 14.79 1.26 23.06
N ALA A 21 15.15 -0.01 23.00
CA ALA A 21 14.89 -0.93 24.11
C ALA A 21 15.52 -0.34 25.39
N CYS A 22 14.71 0.30 26.24
CA CYS A 22 15.07 0.66 27.58
C CYS A 22 15.04 -0.62 28.45
N GLY A 23 16.22 -1.17 28.70
CA GLY A 23 16.45 -2.26 29.63
C GLY A 23 17.77 -2.92 29.28
N GLY A 24 18.79 -2.77 30.12
CA GLY A 24 20.10 -3.40 29.96
C GLY A 24 20.02 -4.94 30.01
N GLY A 25 19.61 -5.53 28.89
CA GLY A 25 19.75 -6.93 28.56
C GLY A 25 20.44 -6.98 27.20
N GLN A 26 21.41 -7.85 27.01
CA GLN A 26 22.01 -8.16 25.72
C GLN A 26 20.88 -8.30 24.69
N SER A 27 20.91 -7.56 23.59
CA SER A 27 20.03 -7.80 22.45
C SER A 27 20.25 -9.25 22.06
N ALA A 28 19.22 -10.09 22.24
CA ALA A 28 19.29 -11.49 21.85
C ALA A 28 19.58 -11.48 20.34
N SER A 29 20.67 -12.11 19.91
CA SER A 29 21.01 -12.21 18.51
C SER A 29 19.87 -12.94 17.79
N ALA A 30 19.50 -12.43 16.59
CA ALA A 30 18.45 -13.08 15.81
C ALA A 30 18.84 -14.53 15.48
N THR A 31 17.92 -15.46 15.66
CA THR A 31 18.07 -16.86 15.24
C THR A 31 18.15 -16.92 13.71
N LYS A 32 19.20 -17.46 13.17
CA LYS A 32 19.45 -17.54 11.72
C LYS A 32 18.79 -18.77 11.11
N ILE A 33 17.97 -18.56 10.11
CA ILE A 33 17.32 -19.60 9.30
C ILE A 33 17.81 -19.46 7.87
N ALA A 34 18.67 -20.38 7.44
CA ALA A 34 19.18 -20.45 6.08
C ALA A 34 18.30 -21.37 5.23
N LEU A 35 17.80 -20.83 4.13
CA LEU A 35 16.89 -21.50 3.21
C LEU A 35 17.68 -21.93 1.96
N SER A 36 17.53 -23.18 1.51
CA SER A 36 18.15 -23.64 0.27
C SER A 36 17.41 -24.82 -0.35
N ALA A 37 17.65 -25.06 -1.63
CA ALA A 37 17.10 -26.22 -2.33
C ALA A 37 17.55 -27.57 -1.71
N ASN A 38 18.67 -27.60 -0.98
CA ASN A 38 19.21 -28.79 -0.33
C ASN A 38 18.67 -28.99 1.09
N GLY A 39 17.83 -28.09 1.58
CA GLY A 39 17.23 -28.13 2.92
C GLY A 39 17.37 -26.82 3.66
N VAL A 40 16.83 -26.84 4.87
CA VAL A 40 16.81 -25.69 5.78
C VAL A 40 17.76 -25.94 6.93
N SER A 41 18.48 -24.91 7.37
CA SER A 41 19.29 -24.99 8.58
C SER A 41 18.95 -23.84 9.56
N VAL A 42 19.05 -24.15 10.85
CA VAL A 42 18.87 -23.20 11.95
C VAL A 42 20.19 -23.11 12.71
N GLU A 43 20.76 -21.92 12.84
CA GLU A 43 22.09 -21.68 13.46
C GLU A 43 23.19 -22.54 12.85
N GLY A 44 23.09 -22.86 11.55
CA GLY A 44 24.07 -23.68 10.81
C GLY A 44 23.91 -25.20 10.99
N ALA A 45 22.99 -25.68 11.84
CA ALA A 45 22.61 -27.08 11.96
C ALA A 45 21.38 -27.38 11.09
N ALA A 46 21.24 -28.63 10.62
CA ALA A 46 20.03 -29.05 9.93
C ALA A 46 18.79 -28.78 10.80
N ILE A 47 17.72 -28.28 10.20
CA ILE A 47 16.48 -28.00 10.92
C ILE A 47 15.91 -29.28 11.52
N SER A 48 15.35 -29.17 12.73
CA SER A 48 14.66 -30.28 13.41
C SER A 48 13.35 -30.65 12.72
N ALA A 49 12.91 -31.89 12.92
CA ALA A 49 11.55 -32.33 12.58
C ALA A 49 10.70 -32.54 13.84
N ASP A 50 11.23 -32.23 15.04
CA ASP A 50 10.53 -32.38 16.31
C ASP A 50 9.63 -31.18 16.57
N PRO A 51 8.31 -31.33 16.68
CA PRO A 51 7.38 -30.24 16.91
C PRO A 51 7.54 -29.56 18.30
N ASP A 52 8.28 -30.15 19.22
CA ASP A 52 8.60 -29.54 20.51
C ASP A 52 9.74 -28.51 20.42
N ASP A 53 10.44 -28.44 19.28
CA ASP A 53 11.49 -27.42 19.01
C ASP A 53 10.88 -26.06 18.62
N ALA A 54 11.57 -24.99 19.02
CA ALA A 54 11.15 -23.62 18.72
C ALA A 54 11.05 -23.32 17.21
N VAL A 55 11.83 -24.02 16.38
CA VAL A 55 11.80 -23.98 14.91
C VAL A 55 11.93 -25.39 14.39
N TYR A 56 10.91 -25.87 13.68
CA TYR A 56 10.96 -27.20 13.08
C TYR A 56 10.35 -27.22 11.67
N LEU A 57 10.66 -28.27 10.92
CA LEU A 57 10.19 -28.50 9.56
C LEU A 57 9.18 -29.65 9.55
N SER A 58 8.02 -29.42 8.96
CA SER A 58 7.10 -30.49 8.55
C SER A 58 6.91 -30.51 7.04
N ARG A 59 6.33 -31.58 6.54
CA ARG A 59 5.80 -31.68 5.17
C ARG A 59 4.31 -31.86 5.23
N GLU A 60 3.59 -30.94 4.59
CA GLU A 60 2.14 -30.95 4.57
C GLU A 60 1.63 -31.10 3.14
N THR A 61 0.56 -31.88 2.97
CA THR A 61 -0.14 -31.98 1.69
C THR A 61 -1.30 -31.00 1.68
N ILE A 62 -1.25 -29.99 0.82
CA ILE A 62 -2.31 -29.01 0.64
C ILE A 62 -3.15 -29.40 -0.56
N ASN A 63 -4.47 -29.50 -0.36
CA ASN A 63 -5.44 -29.75 -1.41
C ASN A 63 -5.92 -28.42 -1.99
N THR A 64 -5.69 -28.19 -3.27
CA THR A 64 -6.18 -27.01 -3.95
C THR A 64 -7.42 -27.36 -4.78
N ASP A 65 -8.60 -26.97 -4.28
CA ASP A 65 -9.82 -26.95 -5.07
C ASP A 65 -9.85 -25.62 -5.87
N LYS A 66 -9.39 -25.67 -7.11
CA LYS A 66 -9.37 -24.47 -7.97
C LYS A 66 -10.76 -23.94 -8.35
N ASN A 67 -11.85 -24.65 -8.05
CA ASN A 67 -13.19 -24.29 -8.54
C ASN A 67 -14.28 -24.51 -7.49
N GLY A 68 -14.21 -24.30 -6.30
CA GLY A 68 -15.31 -24.18 -5.33
C GLY A 68 -16.62 -25.02 -5.49
N ASP A 69 -16.76 -25.82 -6.55
CA ASP A 69 -17.94 -26.54 -6.97
C ASP A 69 -17.84 -28.09 -6.86
N GLY A 70 -16.92 -28.61 -6.05
CA GLY A 70 -16.90 -30.04 -5.69
C GLY A 70 -16.56 -30.99 -6.86
N GLY A 71 -15.97 -30.50 -7.93
CA GLY A 71 -15.51 -31.29 -9.07
C GLY A 71 -14.23 -32.06 -8.73
N ALA A 72 -14.18 -33.34 -9.06
CA ALA A 72 -13.22 -34.35 -8.67
C ALA A 72 -11.80 -34.19 -9.24
N SER A 73 -11.16 -33.03 -9.10
CA SER A 73 -9.75 -32.80 -9.43
C SER A 73 -9.09 -31.84 -8.45
N SER A 74 -9.01 -32.23 -7.18
CA SER A 74 -8.11 -31.54 -6.24
C SER A 74 -6.68 -31.94 -6.57
N ALA A 75 -5.85 -30.98 -7.01
CA ALA A 75 -4.42 -31.20 -7.07
C ALA A 75 -3.87 -31.22 -5.65
N GLN A 76 -3.05 -32.21 -5.34
CA GLN A 76 -2.35 -32.31 -4.06
C GLN A 76 -0.91 -31.84 -4.26
N THR A 77 -0.51 -30.85 -3.49
CA THR A 77 0.86 -30.33 -3.50
C THR A 77 1.49 -30.53 -2.13
N GLU A 78 2.65 -31.15 -2.10
CA GLU A 78 3.46 -31.27 -0.88
C GLU A 78 4.24 -29.99 -0.65
N VAL A 79 4.07 -29.39 0.51
CA VAL A 79 4.66 -28.12 0.92
C VAL A 79 5.55 -28.33 2.13
N SER A 80 6.75 -27.75 2.10
CA SER A 80 7.63 -27.66 3.26
C SER A 80 7.19 -26.53 4.18
N VAL A 81 6.75 -26.84 5.41
CA VAL A 81 6.32 -25.83 6.38
C VAL A 81 7.37 -25.67 7.46
N ILE A 82 7.96 -24.49 7.53
CA ILE A 82 8.86 -24.10 8.61
C ILE A 82 8.01 -23.46 9.71
N HIS A 83 7.88 -24.17 10.82
CA HIS A 83 7.13 -23.69 11.97
C HIS A 83 8.03 -22.88 12.90
N ILE A 84 7.52 -21.77 13.37
CA ILE A 84 8.10 -20.95 14.43
C ILE A 84 7.08 -20.94 15.58
N THR A 85 7.44 -21.58 16.68
CA THR A 85 6.54 -21.83 17.82
C THR A 85 6.96 -21.11 19.10
N SER A 86 8.01 -20.30 19.02
CA SER A 86 8.50 -19.53 20.17
C SER A 86 8.68 -18.05 19.82
N PRO A 87 8.42 -17.14 20.77
CA PRO A 87 8.71 -15.73 20.60
C PRO A 87 10.19 -15.48 20.30
N GLY A 88 10.48 -14.49 19.49
CA GLY A 88 11.87 -14.15 19.18
C GLY A 88 12.05 -13.40 17.87
N THR A 89 13.31 -13.17 17.53
CA THR A 89 13.72 -12.57 16.27
C THR A 89 14.41 -13.62 15.42
N TYR A 90 13.95 -13.77 14.20
CA TYR A 90 14.41 -14.78 13.24
C TYR A 90 14.86 -14.11 11.95
N ARG A 91 16.13 -14.32 11.58
CA ARG A 91 16.69 -13.78 10.32
C ARG A 91 16.66 -14.87 9.26
N LEU A 92 15.87 -14.64 8.20
CA LEU A 92 15.67 -15.55 7.09
C LEU A 92 16.50 -15.07 5.90
N PHE A 93 17.25 -15.99 5.28
CA PHE A 93 18.00 -15.71 4.06
C PHE A 93 18.09 -16.91 3.14
N GLY A 94 18.25 -16.67 1.84
CA GLY A 94 18.28 -17.73 0.82
C GLY A 94 16.90 -18.02 0.23
N THR A 95 16.71 -19.23 -0.33
CA THR A 95 15.54 -19.55 -1.15
C THR A 95 14.75 -20.76 -0.62
N LEU A 96 13.46 -20.60 -0.44
CA LEU A 96 12.48 -21.65 -0.16
C LEU A 96 11.52 -21.77 -1.36
N GLU A 97 11.68 -22.81 -2.18
CA GLU A 97 10.97 -22.92 -3.47
C GLU A 97 9.50 -23.28 -3.33
N GLU A 98 9.13 -24.31 -2.60
CA GLU A 98 7.72 -24.69 -2.37
C GLU A 98 7.52 -24.89 -0.88
N GLY A 99 7.27 -23.75 -0.20
CA GLY A 99 7.21 -23.80 1.26
C GLY A 99 6.60 -22.56 1.89
N GLN A 100 6.28 -22.71 3.16
CA GLN A 100 5.62 -21.72 4.00
C GLN A 100 6.44 -21.47 5.27
N ILE A 101 6.54 -20.23 5.68
CA ILE A 101 6.92 -19.85 7.05
C ILE A 101 5.64 -19.68 7.82
N ARG A 102 5.40 -20.53 8.82
CA ARG A 102 4.22 -20.47 9.67
C ARG A 102 4.61 -20.12 11.10
N VAL A 103 4.08 -19.02 11.60
CA VAL A 103 4.27 -18.57 12.97
C VAL A 103 3.01 -18.88 13.77
N ASP A 104 3.12 -19.75 14.77
CA ASP A 104 2.03 -20.11 15.64
C ASP A 104 2.55 -20.31 17.08
N LEU A 105 2.29 -19.35 17.94
CA LEU A 105 2.69 -19.38 19.35
C LEU A 105 1.59 -19.97 20.26
N GLY A 106 0.55 -20.55 19.66
CA GLY A 106 -0.54 -21.22 20.33
C GLY A 106 -1.67 -20.29 20.80
N GLU A 107 -2.77 -20.89 21.23
CA GLU A 107 -4.06 -20.21 21.52
C GLU A 107 -3.98 -19.06 22.53
N LYS A 108 -3.01 -19.05 23.43
CA LYS A 108 -2.87 -18.02 24.47
C LYS A 108 -2.07 -16.81 24.00
N ALA A 109 -1.40 -16.92 22.87
CA ALA A 109 -0.47 -15.90 22.35
C ALA A 109 -1.15 -14.54 22.14
N ALA A 110 -2.39 -14.51 21.68
CA ALA A 110 -3.12 -13.28 21.42
C ALA A 110 -3.23 -12.33 22.64
N LYS A 111 -3.13 -12.86 23.86
CA LYS A 111 -3.20 -12.10 25.13
C LYS A 111 -1.86 -11.99 25.85
N ASP A 112 -0.80 -12.59 25.33
CA ASP A 112 0.53 -12.56 25.93
C ASP A 112 1.39 -11.51 25.23
N GLU A 113 1.66 -10.39 25.88
CA GLU A 113 2.50 -9.29 25.38
C GLU A 113 3.94 -9.71 25.03
N LYS A 114 4.35 -10.92 25.41
CA LYS A 114 5.65 -11.49 25.09
C LYS A 114 5.61 -12.38 23.85
N ALA A 115 4.43 -12.70 23.35
CA ALA A 115 4.25 -13.53 22.16
C ALA A 115 4.51 -12.74 20.89
N ILE A 116 5.73 -12.21 20.74
CA ILE A 116 6.18 -11.37 19.63
C ILE A 116 7.16 -12.16 18.78
N VAL A 117 6.92 -12.19 17.48
CA VAL A 117 7.84 -12.73 16.49
C VAL A 117 8.21 -11.64 15.49
N THR A 118 9.50 -11.47 15.29
CA THR A 118 10.06 -10.60 14.24
C THR A 118 10.79 -11.46 13.22
N LEU A 119 10.33 -11.41 11.97
CA LEU A 119 11.02 -12.00 10.82
C LEU A 119 11.86 -10.93 10.15
N ILE A 120 13.18 -11.05 10.20
CA ILE A 120 14.09 -10.21 9.44
C ILE A 120 14.35 -10.89 8.10
N LEU A 121 13.94 -10.25 7.01
CA LEU A 121 14.20 -10.74 5.67
C LEU A 121 15.51 -10.17 5.15
N ASP A 122 16.47 -11.04 4.88
CA ASP A 122 17.83 -10.71 4.47
C ASP A 122 18.20 -11.45 3.19
N ASN A 123 17.78 -10.95 2.04
CA ASN A 123 17.85 -11.63 0.74
C ASN A 123 17.12 -12.99 0.80
N ALA A 124 15.91 -12.98 1.34
CA ALA A 124 15.01 -14.11 1.45
C ALA A 124 14.08 -14.19 0.25
N HIS A 125 14.04 -15.37 -0.39
CA HIS A 125 13.18 -15.63 -1.54
C HIS A 125 12.26 -16.79 -1.21
N LEU A 126 10.97 -16.48 -0.97
CA LEU A 126 9.97 -17.43 -0.53
C LEU A 126 8.95 -17.66 -1.64
N ARG A 127 8.62 -18.89 -1.92
CA ARG A 127 7.58 -19.26 -2.88
C ARG A 127 6.73 -20.38 -2.33
N CYS A 128 5.40 -20.19 -2.39
CA CYS A 128 4.41 -21.22 -2.12
C CYS A 128 3.24 -21.07 -3.10
N THR A 129 3.05 -22.06 -3.96
CA THR A 129 2.05 -21.97 -5.05
C THR A 129 0.63 -22.36 -4.61
N VAL A 130 0.46 -22.79 -3.37
CA VAL A 130 -0.79 -23.37 -2.87
C VAL A 130 -1.22 -22.85 -1.50
N ALA A 131 -0.47 -21.91 -0.93
CA ALA A 131 -0.77 -21.30 0.38
C ALA A 131 -0.04 -19.97 0.51
N PRO A 132 -0.34 -19.14 1.54
CA PRO A 132 0.51 -18.03 1.94
C PRO A 132 1.96 -18.48 2.13
N ALA A 133 2.91 -17.76 1.55
CA ALA A 133 4.32 -18.09 1.78
C ALA A 133 4.77 -17.67 3.19
N VAL A 134 4.13 -16.65 3.78
CA VAL A 134 4.30 -16.25 5.18
C VAL A 134 2.94 -16.15 5.85
N LEU A 135 2.78 -16.89 6.95
CA LEU A 135 1.54 -16.99 7.72
C LEU A 135 1.80 -16.75 9.20
N PHE A 136 1.21 -15.70 9.76
CA PHE A 136 1.12 -15.49 11.21
C PHE A 136 -0.25 -15.96 11.68
N GLU A 137 -0.30 -17.13 12.31
CA GLU A 137 -1.54 -17.75 12.75
C GLU A 137 -1.91 -17.34 14.18
N SER A 138 -0.92 -17.29 15.08
CA SER A 138 -1.14 -16.95 16.48
C SER A 138 0.10 -16.25 17.06
N VAL A 139 -0.05 -14.98 17.36
CA VAL A 139 0.94 -14.11 18.01
C VAL A 139 0.20 -13.14 18.93
N TYR A 140 0.88 -12.22 19.59
CA TYR A 140 0.24 -11.17 20.37
C TYR A 140 -0.66 -10.29 19.48
N GLY A 141 -1.90 -10.09 19.90
CA GLY A 141 -2.92 -9.38 19.11
C GLY A 141 -2.80 -7.86 19.12
N GLY A 142 -2.24 -7.25 20.18
CA GLY A 142 -2.03 -5.81 20.24
C GLY A 142 -3.33 -4.98 20.23
N SER A 143 -4.28 -5.23 21.13
CA SER A 143 -5.69 -4.80 20.99
C SER A 143 -6.07 -3.42 21.54
N SER A 144 -5.14 -2.48 21.80
CA SER A 144 -5.53 -1.16 22.27
C SER A 144 -4.77 -0.07 21.52
N GLU A 145 -5.42 1.11 21.35
CA GLU A 145 -4.79 2.29 20.75
C GLU A 145 -3.48 2.68 21.46
N GLU A 146 -3.40 2.51 22.78
CA GLU A 146 -2.19 2.74 23.57
C GLU A 146 -1.04 1.78 23.22
N ASN A 147 -1.32 0.61 22.67
CA ASN A 147 -0.34 -0.43 22.33
C ASN A 147 -0.26 -0.71 20.82
N ALA A 148 -0.80 0.14 19.97
CA ALA A 148 -0.74 -0.01 18.51
C ALA A 148 0.71 -0.17 17.98
N ALA A 149 1.70 0.34 18.72
CA ALA A 149 3.13 0.16 18.41
C ALA A 149 3.67 -1.23 18.78
N LYS A 150 2.93 -2.04 19.56
CA LYS A 150 3.32 -3.41 19.95
C LYS A 150 2.42 -4.40 19.26
N THR A 151 2.85 -4.93 18.15
CA THR A 151 2.19 -6.05 17.48
C THR A 151 3.01 -7.31 17.62
N GLY A 152 2.34 -8.45 17.63
CA GLY A 152 2.99 -9.75 17.76
C GLY A 152 3.69 -10.18 16.46
N ALA A 153 3.19 -9.75 15.31
CA ALA A 153 3.74 -10.08 13.99
C ALA A 153 4.54 -8.90 13.42
N ASN A 154 5.81 -9.13 13.13
CA ASN A 154 6.68 -8.11 12.53
C ASN A 154 7.49 -8.69 11.39
N ILE A 155 7.58 -7.96 10.28
CA ILE A 155 8.51 -8.20 9.17
C ILE A 155 9.42 -6.97 9.09
N LEU A 156 10.73 -7.19 9.22
CA LEU A 156 11.74 -6.19 9.02
C LEU A 156 12.60 -6.53 7.80
N LEU A 157 12.86 -5.55 6.97
CA LEU A 157 13.74 -5.69 5.83
C LEU A 157 15.16 -5.32 6.26
N ALA A 158 16.08 -6.25 6.10
CA ALA A 158 17.48 -5.99 6.40
C ALA A 158 18.06 -4.90 5.48
N GLU A 159 19.07 -4.21 5.96
CA GLU A 159 19.74 -3.13 5.24
C GLU A 159 20.14 -3.55 3.81
N GLY A 160 19.62 -2.82 2.81
CA GLY A 160 19.93 -3.04 1.39
C GLY A 160 19.50 -4.40 0.83
N SER A 161 18.76 -5.21 1.59
CA SER A 161 18.32 -6.54 1.14
C SER A 161 17.27 -6.46 0.01
N ILE A 162 17.26 -7.50 -0.82
CA ILE A 162 16.25 -7.70 -1.87
C ILE A 162 15.51 -9.00 -1.57
N ASN A 163 14.25 -8.88 -1.19
CA ASN A 163 13.42 -9.98 -0.75
C ASN A 163 12.25 -10.20 -1.72
N THR A 164 11.90 -11.46 -1.97
CA THR A 164 10.73 -11.80 -2.78
C THR A 164 9.84 -12.80 -2.05
N ILE A 165 8.54 -12.58 -2.10
CA ILE A 165 7.54 -13.49 -1.58
C ILE A 165 6.50 -13.73 -2.65
N ASN A 166 6.40 -14.97 -3.12
CA ASN A 166 5.34 -15.43 -4.02
C ASN A 166 4.42 -16.35 -3.24
N GLY A 167 3.17 -15.97 -3.09
CA GLY A 167 2.19 -16.75 -2.34
C GLY A 167 0.88 -16.95 -3.09
N SER A 168 0.08 -17.86 -2.57
CA SER A 168 -1.22 -18.22 -3.11
C SER A 168 -2.26 -18.27 -1.98
N HIS A 169 -3.54 -18.23 -2.36
CA HIS A 169 -4.64 -18.31 -1.41
C HIS A 169 -4.88 -19.74 -0.86
N GLY A 170 -4.61 -20.76 -1.61
CA GLY A 170 -4.66 -22.19 -1.22
C GLY A 170 -5.78 -22.61 -0.27
N ALA A 171 -5.42 -23.31 0.79
CA ALA A 171 -6.33 -24.02 1.68
C ALA A 171 -7.06 -23.14 2.71
N TYR A 172 -6.70 -21.90 2.87
CA TYR A 172 -7.19 -21.04 3.96
C TYR A 172 -8.16 -19.96 3.45
N ARG A 173 -9.45 -20.09 3.76
CA ARG A 173 -10.45 -19.09 3.37
C ARG A 173 -10.22 -17.68 3.97
N TRP A 174 -9.55 -17.60 5.11
CA TRP A 174 -9.26 -16.36 5.81
C TRP A 174 -7.89 -15.77 5.44
N ALA A 175 -6.96 -16.62 4.98
CA ALA A 175 -5.59 -16.25 4.65
C ALA A 175 -5.40 -16.35 3.13
N GLN A 176 -5.82 -15.33 2.42
CA GLN A 176 -5.81 -15.29 0.96
C GLN A 176 -4.63 -14.50 0.39
N GLY A 177 -3.75 -13.97 1.24
CA GLY A 177 -2.59 -13.18 0.83
C GLY A 177 -1.31 -13.99 0.73
N ALA A 178 -0.37 -13.54 -0.11
CA ALA A 178 0.99 -14.08 -0.11
C ALA A 178 1.64 -13.96 1.27
N VAL A 179 1.31 -12.88 1.99
CA VAL A 179 1.57 -12.69 3.42
C VAL A 179 0.23 -12.54 4.12
N SER A 180 -0.03 -13.37 5.13
CA SER A 180 -1.29 -13.33 5.88
C SER A 180 -1.05 -13.32 7.39
N SER A 181 -1.87 -12.55 8.11
CA SER A 181 -1.88 -12.53 9.59
C SER A 181 -3.30 -12.49 10.14
N ARG A 182 -3.60 -13.38 11.09
CA ARG A 182 -4.85 -13.31 11.90
C ARG A 182 -4.85 -12.18 12.90
N MET A 183 -3.68 -11.67 13.19
CA MET A 183 -3.48 -10.59 14.16
C MET A 183 -3.04 -9.33 13.41
N SER A 184 -2.45 -8.43 14.13
CA SER A 184 -1.81 -7.26 13.52
C SER A 184 -0.47 -7.63 12.87
N LEU A 185 -0.05 -6.87 11.87
CA LEU A 185 1.23 -7.02 11.18
C LEU A 185 1.91 -5.67 11.02
N ASN A 186 3.18 -5.58 11.43
CA ASN A 186 4.05 -4.46 11.11
C ASN A 186 5.04 -4.83 10.02
N ILE A 187 5.27 -3.92 9.08
CA ILE A 187 6.33 -4.02 8.07
C ILE A 187 7.21 -2.77 8.15
N GLY A 188 8.52 -2.96 8.17
CA GLY A 188 9.50 -1.85 8.25
C GLY A 188 10.89 -2.27 7.79
N SER A 189 11.86 -1.39 7.98
CA SER A 189 13.29 -1.65 7.72
C SER A 189 14.08 -1.60 9.02
N GLU A 190 15.20 -2.35 9.08
CA GLU A 190 16.08 -2.35 10.26
C GLU A 190 16.84 -1.04 10.43
N GLU A 191 17.30 -0.44 9.33
CA GLU A 191 18.22 0.70 9.29
C GLU A 191 17.79 1.74 8.23
N ASP A 192 18.54 2.81 8.10
CA ASP A 192 18.31 3.90 7.15
C ASP A 192 18.46 3.47 5.66
N VAL A 193 19.27 2.45 5.39
CA VAL A 193 19.41 1.88 4.04
C VAL A 193 18.27 0.93 3.76
N VAL A 194 17.37 1.38 2.94
CA VAL A 194 16.07 0.76 2.70
C VAL A 194 16.20 -0.63 2.05
N GLY A 195 15.68 -1.66 2.72
CA GLY A 195 15.47 -2.98 2.12
C GLY A 195 14.25 -3.00 1.20
N THR A 196 14.25 -3.93 0.25
CA THR A 196 13.16 -4.11 -0.72
C THR A 196 12.41 -5.41 -0.44
N LEU A 197 11.07 -5.35 -0.54
CA LEU A 197 10.16 -6.49 -0.50
C LEU A 197 9.26 -6.47 -1.73
N SER A 198 9.39 -7.48 -2.58
CA SER A 198 8.50 -7.69 -3.73
C SER A 198 7.56 -8.86 -3.43
N LEU A 199 6.25 -8.59 -3.46
CA LEU A 199 5.18 -9.57 -3.26
C LEU A 199 4.49 -9.85 -4.59
N THR A 200 4.25 -11.13 -4.87
CA THR A 200 3.40 -11.57 -5.98
C THR A 200 2.34 -12.54 -5.45
N ALA A 201 1.08 -12.35 -5.83
CA ALA A 201 -0.02 -13.18 -5.35
C ALA A 201 -1.04 -13.45 -6.43
N ASP A 202 -1.62 -14.65 -6.40
CA ASP A 202 -2.73 -15.07 -7.27
C ASP A 202 -4.11 -14.64 -6.73
N GLN A 203 -4.16 -14.05 -5.57
CA GLN A 203 -5.32 -13.39 -4.98
C GLN A 203 -4.87 -12.08 -4.32
N GLU A 204 -4.76 -12.06 -2.98
CA GLU A 204 -4.38 -10.87 -2.23
C GLU A 204 -2.84 -10.81 -2.04
N GLY A 205 -2.27 -9.63 -2.12
CA GLY A 205 -0.84 -9.46 -1.77
C GLY A 205 -0.62 -9.65 -0.27
N ILE A 206 -1.32 -8.87 0.54
CA ILE A 206 -1.30 -8.92 2.00
C ILE A 206 -2.73 -9.04 2.53
N CYS A 207 -2.97 -10.02 3.41
CA CYS A 207 -4.25 -10.20 4.10
C CYS A 207 -4.05 -10.16 5.62
N VAL A 208 -4.64 -9.17 6.29
CA VAL A 208 -4.52 -8.98 7.74
C VAL A 208 -5.88 -8.78 8.36
N GLU A 209 -6.15 -9.40 9.51
CA GLU A 209 -7.47 -9.29 10.14
C GLU A 209 -7.65 -8.02 10.97
N ASP A 210 -6.65 -7.62 11.78
CA ASP A 210 -6.85 -6.55 12.76
C ASP A 210 -6.19 -5.21 12.34
N ARG A 211 -4.87 -5.15 12.28
CA ARG A 211 -4.14 -3.93 11.91
C ARG A 211 -2.92 -4.26 11.05
N LEU A 212 -2.80 -3.57 9.94
CA LEU A 212 -1.57 -3.52 9.16
C LEU A 212 -0.92 -2.16 9.35
N THR A 213 0.36 -2.13 9.71
CA THR A 213 1.14 -0.88 9.77
C THR A 213 2.39 -1.01 8.91
N VAL A 214 2.58 -0.09 7.97
CA VAL A 214 3.78 0.02 7.16
C VAL A 214 4.55 1.26 7.61
N ASN A 215 5.72 1.03 8.20
CA ASN A 215 6.55 2.11 8.77
C ASN A 215 7.77 2.44 7.91
N GLY A 216 8.07 1.64 6.89
CA GLY A 216 9.22 1.86 6.02
C GLY A 216 9.47 0.69 5.08
N GLY A 217 10.54 0.80 4.30
CA GLY A 217 10.91 -0.18 3.30
C GLY A 217 10.48 0.23 1.89
N LYS A 218 11.09 -0.43 0.89
CA LYS A 218 10.63 -0.35 -0.50
C LYS A 218 9.75 -1.57 -0.77
N ILE A 219 8.43 -1.37 -0.81
CA ILE A 219 7.44 -2.44 -0.91
C ILE A 219 6.78 -2.40 -2.27
N ARG A 220 6.78 -3.53 -2.96
CA ARG A 220 6.23 -3.73 -4.29
C ARG A 220 5.26 -4.89 -4.24
N ILE A 221 3.97 -4.62 -4.54
CA ILE A 221 2.91 -5.63 -4.49
C ILE A 221 2.29 -5.78 -5.87
N SER A 222 2.29 -7.00 -6.39
CA SER A 222 1.57 -7.38 -7.60
C SER A 222 0.56 -8.47 -7.26
N ALA A 223 -0.74 -8.20 -7.42
CA ALA A 223 -1.82 -9.10 -7.00
C ALA A 223 -2.90 -9.25 -8.09
N GLU A 224 -3.37 -10.47 -8.29
CA GLU A 224 -4.48 -10.74 -9.24
C GLU A 224 -5.79 -10.11 -8.78
N ASN A 225 -6.02 -10.03 -7.46
CA ASN A 225 -7.17 -9.39 -6.82
C ASN A 225 -6.70 -8.13 -6.04
N ASN A 226 -6.92 -8.04 -4.72
CA ASN A 226 -6.50 -6.84 -3.98
C ASN A 226 -5.01 -6.87 -3.60
N GLY A 227 -4.38 -5.70 -3.61
CA GLY A 227 -3.02 -5.58 -3.10
C GLY A 227 -2.96 -5.81 -1.59
N ILE A 228 -3.84 -5.14 -0.85
CA ILE A 228 -4.03 -5.29 0.59
C ILE A 228 -5.52 -5.52 0.86
N ARG A 229 -5.85 -6.56 1.64
CA ARG A 229 -7.22 -6.90 2.03
C ARG A 229 -7.38 -7.04 3.53
N MET A 230 -8.41 -6.36 4.10
CA MET A 230 -8.79 -6.47 5.51
C MET A 230 -10.31 -6.57 5.65
N ASN A 231 -10.81 -7.66 6.25
CA ASN A 231 -12.24 -8.01 6.22
C ASN A 231 -13.02 -7.63 7.48
N LYS A 232 -12.37 -7.03 8.49
CA LYS A 232 -13.05 -6.61 9.72
C LYS A 232 -13.38 -5.12 9.67
N SER A 233 -14.56 -4.75 10.13
CA SER A 233 -15.00 -3.35 10.19
C SER A 233 -14.22 -2.47 11.18
N ASP A 234 -13.56 -3.09 12.15
CA ASP A 234 -12.68 -2.42 13.11
C ASP A 234 -11.19 -2.54 12.75
N SER A 235 -10.89 -3.04 11.56
CA SER A 235 -9.51 -3.12 11.07
C SER A 235 -8.94 -1.76 10.71
N VAL A 236 -7.63 -1.65 10.75
CA VAL A 236 -6.91 -0.44 10.35
C VAL A 236 -5.72 -0.81 9.46
N ALA A 237 -5.73 -0.31 8.24
CA ALA A 237 -4.56 -0.29 7.37
C ALA A 237 -3.89 1.09 7.48
N GLU A 238 -2.61 1.12 7.84
CA GLU A 238 -1.89 2.37 8.10
C GLU A 238 -0.53 2.37 7.39
N VAL A 239 -0.26 3.43 6.62
CA VAL A 239 1.04 3.68 6.00
C VAL A 239 1.62 4.95 6.58
N ASN A 240 2.65 4.80 7.41
CA ASN A 240 3.36 5.90 8.08
C ASN A 240 4.63 6.31 7.34
N GLY A 241 5.11 5.47 6.43
CA GLY A 241 6.34 5.73 5.70
C GLY A 241 6.69 4.64 4.71
N GLY A 242 7.84 4.78 4.07
CA GLY A 242 8.33 3.88 3.04
C GLY A 242 7.94 4.32 1.63
N ASP A 243 8.28 3.47 0.69
CA ASP A 243 8.00 3.61 -0.74
C ASP A 243 7.17 2.40 -1.18
N VAL A 244 5.83 2.55 -1.17
CA VAL A 244 4.86 1.46 -1.33
C VAL A 244 4.18 1.58 -2.67
N HIS A 245 4.43 0.62 -3.57
CA HIS A 245 3.78 0.54 -4.87
C HIS A 245 2.94 -0.72 -4.96
N ILE A 246 1.70 -0.57 -5.37
CA ILE A 246 0.70 -1.63 -5.45
C ILE A 246 0.11 -1.66 -6.87
N ALA A 247 0.28 -2.78 -7.55
CA ALA A 247 -0.38 -3.11 -8.80
C ALA A 247 -1.36 -4.26 -8.53
N ALA A 248 -2.62 -3.94 -8.33
CA ALA A 248 -3.68 -4.90 -8.01
C ALA A 248 -4.73 -5.00 -9.12
N GLY A 249 -5.65 -5.94 -9.01
CA GLY A 249 -6.67 -6.16 -10.01
C GLY A 249 -6.13 -6.67 -11.35
N LEU A 250 -5.01 -7.40 -11.34
CA LEU A 250 -4.44 -8.01 -12.55
C LEU A 250 -5.39 -9.02 -13.19
N GLY A 251 -6.27 -9.63 -12.41
CA GLY A 251 -7.38 -10.48 -12.86
C GLY A 251 -8.62 -9.71 -13.36
N GLY A 252 -8.59 -8.37 -13.40
CA GLY A 252 -9.68 -7.50 -13.85
C GLY A 252 -10.63 -7.04 -12.75
N SER A 253 -10.45 -7.47 -11.50
CA SER A 253 -11.17 -6.98 -10.32
C SER A 253 -10.20 -6.87 -9.14
N GLY A 254 -10.54 -6.04 -8.15
CA GLY A 254 -9.74 -5.79 -6.96
C GLY A 254 -9.10 -4.41 -6.95
N GLY A 255 -9.12 -3.80 -5.78
CA GLY A 255 -8.50 -2.52 -5.49
C GLY A 255 -7.06 -2.67 -5.01
N ALA A 256 -6.30 -1.58 -5.02
CA ALA A 256 -4.97 -1.60 -4.43
C ALA A 256 -5.05 -1.83 -2.92
N VAL A 257 -5.97 -1.15 -2.24
CA VAL A 257 -6.27 -1.39 -0.82
C VAL A 257 -7.79 -1.47 -0.65
N ASP A 258 -8.24 -2.57 -0.05
CA ASP A 258 -9.63 -2.81 0.28
C ASP A 258 -9.74 -3.21 1.75
N THR A 259 -10.24 -2.31 2.59
CA THR A 259 -10.51 -2.56 4.01
C THR A 259 -11.95 -2.23 4.38
N GLU A 260 -12.58 -3.11 5.15
CA GLU A 260 -13.88 -2.83 5.76
C GLU A 260 -13.77 -1.80 6.91
N GLY A 261 -12.57 -1.59 7.43
CA GLY A 261 -12.24 -0.62 8.47
C GLY A 261 -11.69 0.69 7.91
N GLN A 262 -10.65 1.23 8.54
CA GLN A 262 -10.02 2.49 8.15
C GLN A 262 -8.76 2.26 7.32
N LEU A 263 -8.53 3.17 6.36
CA LEU A 263 -7.26 3.32 5.67
C LEU A 263 -6.65 4.68 6.05
N LEU A 264 -5.47 4.66 6.67
CA LEU A 264 -4.73 5.84 7.09
C LEU A 264 -3.45 5.96 6.25
N LEU A 265 -3.32 7.04 5.48
CA LEU A 265 -2.14 7.36 4.68
C LEU A 265 -1.47 8.57 5.32
N SER A 266 -0.47 8.32 6.18
CA SER A 266 0.12 9.33 7.06
C SER A 266 1.54 9.75 6.65
N GLY A 267 2.16 9.04 5.71
CA GLY A 267 3.51 9.38 5.25
C GLY A 267 4.07 8.46 4.18
N GLY A 268 5.27 8.77 3.71
CA GLY A 268 5.95 8.04 2.64
C GLY A 268 5.39 8.35 1.25
N THR A 269 5.67 7.45 0.31
CA THR A 269 5.12 7.48 -1.05
C THR A 269 4.25 6.26 -1.26
N VAL A 270 2.99 6.45 -1.66
CA VAL A 270 2.05 5.39 -1.97
C VAL A 270 1.58 5.54 -3.41
N ILE A 271 1.96 4.60 -4.25
CA ILE A 271 1.46 4.47 -5.62
C ILE A 271 0.55 3.25 -5.66
N ALA A 272 -0.73 3.48 -5.89
CA ALA A 272 -1.78 2.49 -5.85
C ALA A 272 -2.44 2.38 -7.23
N VAL A 273 -2.38 1.23 -7.86
CA VAL A 273 -3.08 0.97 -9.13
C VAL A 273 -4.00 -0.22 -8.97
N GLY A 274 -5.29 0.02 -9.15
CA GLY A 274 -6.35 -0.98 -9.04
C GLY A 274 -6.80 -1.53 -10.39
N GLY A 275 -7.77 -2.44 -10.36
CA GLY A 275 -8.53 -2.87 -11.52
C GLY A 275 -9.57 -1.82 -11.96
N ASP A 276 -10.35 -2.18 -12.97
CA ASP A 276 -11.36 -1.31 -13.58
C ASP A 276 -12.76 -1.45 -12.96
N LYS A 277 -12.95 -2.39 -12.02
CA LYS A 277 -14.27 -2.72 -11.45
C LYS A 277 -14.47 -2.30 -10.02
N ASP A 278 -13.42 -2.43 -9.21
CA ASP A 278 -13.48 -2.15 -7.77
C ASP A 278 -12.75 -0.84 -7.45
N PRO A 279 -13.14 -0.11 -6.39
CA PRO A 279 -12.46 1.12 -5.99
C PRO A 279 -10.96 0.89 -5.82
N VAL A 280 -10.14 1.82 -6.34
CA VAL A 280 -8.67 1.69 -6.21
C VAL A 280 -8.23 1.70 -4.75
N LEU A 281 -8.85 2.58 -3.95
CA LEU A 281 -8.73 2.60 -2.49
C LEU A 281 -10.14 2.54 -1.89
N ARG A 282 -10.35 1.64 -0.95
CA ARG A 282 -11.59 1.53 -0.19
C ARG A 282 -11.30 1.45 1.30
N GLY A 283 -11.98 2.32 2.07
CA GLY A 283 -12.03 2.29 3.51
C GLY A 283 -13.49 2.34 3.96
N GLY A 284 -14.05 1.23 4.43
CA GLY A 284 -15.45 1.17 4.87
C GLY A 284 -15.79 2.15 6.00
N ASN A 285 -14.80 2.46 6.85
CA ASN A 285 -14.89 3.47 7.91
C ASN A 285 -14.00 4.70 7.63
N GLY A 286 -13.62 4.92 6.38
CA GLY A 286 -12.91 6.11 5.94
C GLY A 286 -11.52 5.84 5.36
N VAL A 287 -11.18 6.62 4.34
CA VAL A 287 -9.84 6.77 3.79
C VAL A 287 -9.33 8.15 4.20
N PHE A 288 -8.36 8.19 5.08
CA PHE A 288 -7.77 9.42 5.63
C PHE A 288 -6.40 9.65 5.02
N VAL A 289 -6.20 10.78 4.39
CA VAL A 289 -4.90 11.20 3.86
C VAL A 289 -4.35 12.30 4.76
N ASN A 290 -3.38 11.93 5.60
CA ASN A 290 -2.83 12.81 6.62
C ASN A 290 -1.41 13.29 6.28
N GLY A 291 -0.77 12.69 5.27
CA GLY A 291 0.57 13.09 4.84
C GLY A 291 1.14 12.22 3.72
N GLY A 292 2.34 12.56 3.30
CA GLY A 292 3.07 11.85 2.25
C GLY A 292 2.65 12.22 0.82
N THR A 293 3.09 11.42 -0.13
CA THR A 293 2.69 11.52 -1.54
C THR A 293 1.85 10.31 -1.90
N VAL A 294 0.62 10.54 -2.36
CA VAL A 294 -0.31 9.48 -2.73
C VAL A 294 -0.73 9.67 -4.18
N VAL A 295 -0.62 8.61 -4.96
CA VAL A 295 -1.18 8.50 -6.32
C VAL A 295 -1.99 7.21 -6.39
N ALA A 296 -3.30 7.31 -6.61
CA ALA A 296 -4.14 6.15 -6.79
C ALA A 296 -4.86 6.23 -8.13
N LEU A 297 -4.66 5.21 -8.98
CA LEU A 297 -5.17 5.15 -10.35
C LEU A 297 -6.00 3.87 -10.55
N GLY A 298 -7.21 4.00 -11.06
CA GLY A 298 -8.13 2.88 -11.25
C GLY A 298 -9.57 3.36 -11.35
N SER A 299 -10.50 2.63 -10.73
CA SER A 299 -11.85 3.12 -10.46
C SER A 299 -11.84 4.12 -9.29
N PRO A 300 -12.85 5.00 -9.18
CA PRO A 300 -12.93 5.99 -8.10
C PRO A 300 -12.76 5.39 -6.72
N SER A 301 -12.01 6.09 -5.84
CA SER A 301 -11.85 5.69 -4.45
C SER A 301 -13.16 5.78 -3.68
N GLU A 302 -13.34 4.94 -2.66
CA GLU A 302 -14.53 4.92 -1.81
C GLU A 302 -14.17 5.19 -0.36
N GLY A 303 -14.92 6.10 0.26
CA GLY A 303 -14.77 6.42 1.67
C GLY A 303 -13.76 7.55 1.96
N LEU A 304 -13.42 8.40 0.99
CA LEU A 304 -12.54 9.55 1.24
C LEU A 304 -13.10 10.43 2.37
N ALA A 305 -12.32 10.59 3.43
CA ALA A 305 -12.74 11.28 4.64
C ALA A 305 -12.48 12.79 4.56
N ALA A 306 -13.52 13.59 4.76
CA ALA A 306 -13.42 15.06 4.70
C ALA A 306 -12.55 15.68 5.80
N ASP A 307 -12.30 14.96 6.88
CA ASP A 307 -11.43 15.34 7.99
C ASP A 307 -9.99 14.85 7.85
N SER A 308 -9.56 14.46 6.63
CA SER A 308 -8.16 14.27 6.27
C SER A 308 -7.34 15.52 6.59
N GLU A 309 -6.07 15.33 6.97
CA GLU A 309 -5.19 16.47 7.30
C GLU A 309 -4.53 17.09 6.06
N GLN A 310 -4.31 16.29 5.00
CA GLN A 310 -3.67 16.73 3.77
C GLN A 310 -4.69 16.94 2.65
N VAL A 311 -4.44 17.95 1.81
CA VAL A 311 -5.29 18.25 0.66
C VAL A 311 -5.18 17.16 -0.38
N THR A 312 -6.32 16.65 -0.80
CA THR A 312 -6.46 15.54 -1.75
C THR A 312 -7.40 15.94 -2.88
N MET A 313 -7.05 15.62 -4.10
CA MET A 313 -7.92 15.73 -5.26
C MET A 313 -8.23 14.35 -5.82
N GLU A 314 -9.50 14.07 -6.12
CA GLU A 314 -9.93 12.95 -6.92
C GLU A 314 -10.48 13.45 -8.26
N LEU A 315 -9.88 12.97 -9.32
CA LEU A 315 -10.11 13.35 -10.69
C LEU A 315 -10.86 12.21 -11.40
N ARG A 316 -12.09 12.45 -11.87
CA ARG A 316 -12.92 11.45 -12.58
C ARG A 316 -13.03 11.83 -14.04
N PHE A 317 -12.52 10.97 -14.89
CA PHE A 317 -12.42 11.18 -16.32
C PHE A 317 -13.70 10.74 -17.04
N ASP A 318 -14.08 11.46 -18.10
CA ASP A 318 -15.22 11.09 -18.96
C ASP A 318 -14.94 9.82 -19.76
N GLU A 319 -13.66 9.56 -20.06
CA GLU A 319 -13.22 8.42 -20.85
C GLU A 319 -12.09 7.70 -20.11
N GLU A 320 -11.96 6.41 -20.36
CA GLU A 320 -10.84 5.62 -19.88
C GLU A 320 -9.52 6.20 -20.37
N LYS A 321 -8.56 6.33 -19.47
CA LYS A 321 -7.18 6.77 -19.75
C LYS A 321 -6.24 5.58 -19.67
N GLU A 322 -5.27 5.52 -20.55
CA GLU A 322 -4.23 4.50 -20.48
C GLU A 322 -3.17 4.86 -19.44
N LEU A 323 -2.69 3.87 -18.71
CA LEU A 323 -1.63 4.02 -17.69
C LEU A 323 -0.25 4.15 -18.37
N LYS A 324 -0.07 5.23 -19.13
CA LYS A 324 1.18 5.54 -19.85
C LYS A 324 1.51 7.03 -19.87
N ASP A 325 0.49 7.87 -19.63
CA ASP A 325 0.64 9.31 -19.75
C ASP A 325 1.10 9.90 -18.42
N THR A 326 2.12 10.75 -18.49
CA THR A 326 2.58 11.52 -17.34
C THR A 326 1.45 12.40 -16.82
N ILE A 327 1.20 12.37 -15.52
CA ILE A 327 0.22 13.22 -14.84
C ILE A 327 0.98 14.39 -14.21
N VAL A 328 0.63 15.61 -14.60
CA VAL A 328 1.27 16.83 -14.08
C VAL A 328 0.23 17.82 -13.58
N VAL A 329 0.41 18.28 -12.36
CA VAL A 329 -0.36 19.38 -11.78
C VAL A 329 0.54 20.61 -11.70
N THR A 330 0.03 21.75 -12.17
CA THR A 330 0.72 23.05 -12.10
C THR A 330 -0.07 24.02 -11.24
N ASP A 331 0.63 25.04 -10.72
CA ASP A 331 0.02 26.21 -10.12
C ASP A 331 -0.59 27.16 -11.18
N ALA A 332 -1.11 28.30 -10.76
CA ALA A 332 -1.69 29.32 -11.63
C ALA A 332 -0.65 29.91 -12.60
N GLU A 333 0.59 30.01 -12.21
CA GLU A 333 1.72 30.49 -12.99
C GLU A 333 2.29 29.45 -13.94
N LYS A 334 1.73 28.23 -13.96
CA LYS A 334 2.14 27.06 -14.76
C LYS A 334 3.47 26.43 -14.32
N ASN A 335 3.89 26.66 -13.08
CA ASN A 335 4.98 25.89 -12.52
C ASN A 335 4.45 24.51 -12.10
N ALA A 336 5.17 23.44 -12.45
CA ALA A 336 4.80 22.11 -12.01
C ALA A 336 4.97 22.00 -10.49
N VAL A 337 3.92 21.58 -9.80
CA VAL A 337 3.90 21.33 -8.34
C VAL A 337 3.81 19.86 -8.01
N PHE A 338 3.40 19.05 -8.97
CA PHE A 338 3.38 17.59 -8.90
C PHE A 338 3.58 16.99 -10.28
N ALA A 339 4.33 15.90 -10.38
CA ALA A 339 4.46 15.10 -11.60
C ALA A 339 4.65 13.62 -11.27
N TYR A 340 3.95 12.76 -12.01
CA TYR A 340 4.05 11.31 -11.93
C TYR A 340 4.07 10.71 -13.33
N ASP A 341 5.06 9.86 -13.60
CA ASP A 341 5.21 9.11 -14.84
C ASP A 341 5.01 7.61 -14.59
N PRO A 342 3.85 7.02 -14.93
CA PRO A 342 3.61 5.60 -14.75
C PRO A 342 4.60 4.69 -15.49
N ALA A 343 5.16 5.17 -16.61
CA ALA A 343 6.12 4.39 -17.41
C ALA A 343 7.48 4.22 -16.71
N ALA A 344 7.79 5.07 -15.75
CA ALA A 344 9.00 4.99 -14.93
C ALA A 344 8.81 4.14 -13.66
N ASP A 345 7.59 3.65 -13.39
CA ASP A 345 7.32 2.74 -12.28
C ASP A 345 7.69 1.30 -12.65
N GLU A 346 8.53 0.67 -11.84
CA GLU A 346 9.11 -0.66 -12.13
C GLU A 346 8.08 -1.80 -12.13
N ILE A 347 6.99 -1.70 -11.36
CA ILE A 347 5.95 -2.74 -11.31
C ILE A 347 4.79 -2.49 -12.27
N LEU A 348 4.71 -1.30 -12.84
CA LEU A 348 3.65 -0.91 -13.79
C LEU A 348 4.13 -0.95 -15.23
N SER A 349 5.44 -0.89 -15.47
CA SER A 349 6.03 -0.82 -16.81
C SER A 349 5.63 -2.03 -17.67
N GLY A 350 5.06 -1.76 -18.85
CA GLY A 350 4.71 -2.77 -19.85
C GLY A 350 3.36 -3.45 -19.66
N SER A 351 2.56 -3.08 -18.66
CA SER A 351 1.20 -3.58 -18.50
C SER A 351 0.19 -2.59 -19.11
N PRO A 352 -0.56 -2.97 -20.14
CA PRO A 352 -1.65 -2.13 -20.65
C PRO A 352 -2.76 -2.09 -19.58
N ARG A 353 -2.86 -0.99 -18.89
CA ARG A 353 -3.89 -0.74 -17.88
C ARG A 353 -4.62 0.55 -18.20
N ILE A 354 -5.85 0.61 -17.78
CA ILE A 354 -6.72 1.78 -17.91
C ILE A 354 -7.14 2.26 -16.53
N TYR A 355 -7.49 3.52 -16.42
CA TYR A 355 -8.09 4.10 -15.22
C TYR A 355 -9.18 5.11 -15.63
N THR A 356 -10.18 5.24 -14.79
CA THR A 356 -11.28 6.22 -14.94
C THR A 356 -11.20 7.31 -13.87
N ALA A 357 -10.37 7.09 -12.86
CA ALA A 357 -10.13 8.07 -11.80
C ALA A 357 -8.66 8.10 -11.37
N ALA A 358 -8.21 9.28 -10.93
CA ALA A 358 -6.92 9.49 -10.32
C ALA A 358 -7.09 10.26 -9.01
N MET A 359 -6.71 9.66 -7.88
CA MET A 359 -6.59 10.37 -6.61
C MET A 359 -5.14 10.78 -6.41
N ILE A 360 -4.92 12.06 -6.12
CA ILE A 360 -3.58 12.62 -5.93
C ILE A 360 -3.57 13.47 -4.67
N SER A 361 -2.56 13.27 -3.84
CA SER A 361 -2.31 14.09 -2.66
C SER A 361 -0.82 14.23 -2.43
N CYS A 362 -0.37 15.43 -2.12
CA CYS A 362 1.01 15.71 -1.73
C CYS A 362 1.07 17.01 -0.89
N GLU A 363 2.20 17.23 -0.23
CA GLU A 363 2.41 18.40 0.63
C GLU A 363 2.39 19.75 -0.11
N ALA A 364 2.59 19.73 -1.44
CA ALA A 364 2.56 20.93 -2.27
C ALA A 364 1.14 21.46 -2.51
N PHE A 365 0.11 20.66 -2.23
CA PHE A 365 -1.27 21.11 -2.42
C PHE A 365 -1.75 21.91 -1.22
N SER A 366 -2.33 23.07 -1.47
CA SER A 366 -2.88 23.96 -0.46
C SER A 366 -4.33 24.30 -0.74
N GLU A 367 -5.13 24.44 0.32
CA GLU A 367 -6.45 25.03 0.20
C GLU A 367 -6.34 26.48 -0.26
N ALA A 368 -7.33 26.96 -0.99
CA ALA A 368 -7.40 28.32 -1.52
C ALA A 368 -6.40 28.67 -2.65
N GLU A 369 -5.80 27.67 -3.27
CA GLU A 369 -4.90 27.84 -4.40
C GLU A 369 -5.50 27.27 -5.69
N MET A 370 -5.03 27.80 -6.84
CA MET A 370 -5.48 27.45 -8.18
C MET A 370 -4.49 26.51 -8.85
N TYR A 371 -5.03 25.48 -9.50
CA TYR A 371 -4.24 24.46 -10.17
C TYR A 371 -4.75 24.17 -11.58
N ARG A 372 -3.89 23.53 -12.39
CA ARG A 372 -4.19 22.98 -13.72
C ARG A 372 -3.70 21.55 -13.81
N LEU A 373 -4.40 20.71 -14.56
CA LEU A 373 -4.05 19.34 -14.84
C LEU A 373 -3.59 19.17 -16.29
N TYR A 374 -2.51 18.46 -16.47
CA TYR A 374 -2.00 18.05 -17.77
C TYR A 374 -1.78 16.54 -17.81
N LEU A 375 -2.13 15.91 -18.93
CA LEU A 375 -1.80 14.51 -19.21
C LEU A 375 -0.83 14.42 -20.39
N GLY A 376 0.10 13.45 -20.31
CA GLY A 376 1.16 13.27 -21.29
C GLY A 376 2.27 14.31 -21.18
N GLY A 377 3.07 14.43 -22.24
CA GLY A 377 4.24 15.29 -22.22
C GLY A 377 5.43 14.65 -21.53
N ARG A 378 6.41 15.49 -21.18
CA ARG A 378 7.65 15.07 -20.56
C ARG A 378 8.08 16.06 -19.48
N ALA A 379 8.31 15.53 -18.28
CA ALA A 379 9.02 16.26 -17.23
C ALA A 379 10.52 15.93 -17.30
N GLU A 380 11.37 16.92 -17.04
CA GLU A 380 12.82 16.74 -16.98
C GLU A 380 13.27 16.92 -15.53
N GLY A 381 13.85 15.88 -14.95
CA GLY A 381 14.26 15.86 -13.55
C GLY A 381 14.54 14.46 -13.05
N SER A 382 14.85 14.32 -11.78
CA SER A 382 14.96 13.03 -11.11
C SER A 382 13.59 12.54 -10.65
N SER A 383 13.34 11.26 -10.77
CA SER A 383 12.14 10.60 -10.24
C SER A 383 12.51 9.33 -9.48
N ALA A 384 11.66 8.97 -8.52
CA ALA A 384 11.73 7.70 -7.83
C ALA A 384 10.37 7.01 -7.96
N GLY A 385 10.36 5.79 -8.55
CA GLY A 385 9.12 5.06 -8.80
C GLY A 385 8.08 5.85 -9.62
N GLY A 386 8.53 6.69 -10.56
CA GLY A 386 7.68 7.53 -11.38
C GLY A 386 7.29 8.88 -10.77
N VAL A 387 7.39 9.08 -9.46
CA VAL A 387 7.16 10.39 -8.81
C VAL A 387 8.38 11.27 -8.96
N TYR A 388 8.20 12.46 -9.52
CA TYR A 388 9.29 13.43 -9.71
C TYR A 388 9.57 14.20 -8.43
N ASP A 389 10.86 14.39 -8.14
CA ASP A 389 11.31 15.39 -7.16
C ASP A 389 11.11 16.79 -7.75
N MET A 390 10.10 17.49 -7.27
CA MET A 390 9.73 18.81 -7.82
C MET A 390 10.81 19.87 -7.61
N SER A 391 11.70 19.68 -6.63
CA SER A 391 12.87 20.57 -6.46
C SER A 391 13.93 20.40 -7.56
N ALA A 392 13.90 19.26 -8.24
CA ALA A 392 14.82 18.89 -9.33
C ALA A 392 14.19 18.96 -10.72
N VAL A 393 12.87 19.19 -10.83
CA VAL A 393 12.21 19.38 -12.13
C VAL A 393 12.63 20.71 -12.74
N THR A 394 13.28 20.63 -13.90
CA THR A 394 13.82 21.81 -14.62
C THR A 394 12.90 22.29 -15.73
N ALA A 395 12.08 21.42 -16.29
CA ALA A 395 11.12 21.75 -17.34
C ALA A 395 10.01 20.70 -17.44
N TYR A 396 8.85 21.17 -17.88
CA TYR A 396 7.75 20.31 -18.35
C TYR A 396 7.22 20.86 -19.67
N SER A 397 6.96 19.98 -20.63
CA SER A 397 6.47 20.37 -21.95
C SER A 397 5.69 19.27 -22.65
N GLY A 398 4.78 19.64 -23.52
CA GLY A 398 4.13 18.78 -24.50
C GLY A 398 2.91 18.01 -23.98
N GLY A 399 2.44 18.24 -22.75
CA GLY A 399 1.20 17.62 -22.25
C GLY A 399 -0.06 18.32 -22.74
N THR A 400 -1.17 17.60 -22.74
CA THR A 400 -2.51 18.13 -23.05
C THR A 400 -3.18 18.63 -21.78
N GLU A 401 -3.55 19.92 -21.78
CA GLU A 401 -4.31 20.52 -20.68
C GLU A 401 -5.70 19.90 -20.61
N GLN A 402 -6.12 19.54 -19.42
CA GLN A 402 -7.42 18.91 -19.19
C GLN A 402 -8.46 19.96 -18.83
N ALA A 403 -9.70 19.74 -19.25
CA ALA A 403 -10.84 20.58 -18.94
C ALA A 403 -11.84 19.81 -18.11
N PHE A 404 -12.52 20.51 -17.20
CA PHE A 404 -13.48 20.00 -16.22
C PHE A 404 -14.89 20.47 -16.56
N CYS A 405 -15.91 19.64 -16.29
CA CYS A 405 -17.32 20.03 -16.34
C CYS A 405 -17.84 20.27 -14.93
N ILE A 406 -18.69 21.29 -14.76
CA ILE A 406 -19.46 21.48 -13.52
C ILE A 406 -20.68 20.58 -13.58
N THR A 407 -20.87 19.73 -12.57
CA THR A 407 -22.11 19.00 -12.30
C THR A 407 -22.74 19.52 -11.01
N GLU A 408 -24.03 19.28 -10.79
CA GLU A 408 -24.70 19.69 -9.54
C GLU A 408 -24.07 19.04 -8.30
N GLU A 409 -23.53 17.83 -8.42
CA GLU A 409 -22.82 17.12 -7.35
C GLU A 409 -21.52 17.82 -6.91
N GLN A 410 -20.87 18.57 -7.80
CA GLN A 410 -19.62 19.29 -7.46
C GLN A 410 -19.84 20.46 -6.49
N ASN A 411 -21.02 21.02 -6.45
CA ASN A 411 -21.35 22.08 -5.49
C ASN A 411 -21.47 21.58 -4.06
N GLU A 412 -21.70 20.28 -3.85
CA GLU A 412 -21.81 19.67 -2.52
C GLU A 412 -20.47 19.15 -2.00
N SER A 413 -19.50 18.83 -2.88
CA SER A 413 -18.20 18.24 -2.53
C SER A 413 -17.08 19.26 -2.24
N GLY A 414 -17.37 20.56 -2.26
CA GLY A 414 -16.44 21.61 -1.83
C GLY A 414 -15.40 22.08 -2.87
N GLY A 415 -15.24 21.39 -3.99
CA GLY A 415 -14.38 21.86 -5.08
C GLY A 415 -15.06 23.00 -5.87
N VAL A 416 -14.36 24.12 -6.06
CA VAL A 416 -14.86 25.25 -6.84
C VAL A 416 -14.10 25.34 -8.14
N LEU A 417 -14.85 25.34 -9.26
CA LEU A 417 -14.30 25.61 -10.58
C LEU A 417 -14.42 27.10 -10.90
N LEU A 418 -13.33 27.72 -11.30
CA LEU A 418 -13.30 29.11 -11.76
C LEU A 418 -12.88 29.18 -13.21
N SER A 419 -13.61 29.78 -13.99
CA SER A 419 -14.00 30.32 -15.03
C SER A 419 -13.75 30.76 -16.32
N SER A 420 -14.06 30.97 -17.23
CA SER A 420 -14.53 31.73 -18.40
C SER A 420 -14.22 31.09 -19.76
N GLY A 421 -15.18 30.39 -20.26
CA GLY A 421 -15.32 30.09 -21.68
C GLY A 421 -16.75 29.67 -21.96
N GLU A 422 -17.63 30.63 -22.30
CA GLU A 422 -18.92 30.30 -22.88
C GLU A 422 -18.70 29.65 -24.24
N SER A 423 -19.03 28.37 -24.36
CA SER A 423 -19.17 27.71 -25.65
C SER A 423 -20.66 27.50 -25.92
N THR A 424 -21.21 28.26 -26.83
CA THR A 424 -22.54 28.02 -27.41
C THR A 424 -22.40 27.15 -28.64
N SER A 425 -22.96 25.95 -28.62
CA SER A 425 -23.12 25.14 -29.83
C SER A 425 -24.10 25.82 -30.81
N PRO A 426 -23.82 25.77 -32.12
CA PRO A 426 -24.74 26.33 -33.14
C PRO A 426 -26.11 25.67 -33.19
N SER A 427 -26.29 24.51 -32.52
CA SER A 427 -27.54 23.75 -32.49
C SER A 427 -28.48 24.06 -31.33
N GLY A 428 -28.12 25.02 -30.44
CA GLY A 428 -28.98 25.44 -29.34
C GLY A 428 -29.07 24.43 -28.18
N THR A 429 -28.31 23.36 -28.18
CA THR A 429 -28.18 22.45 -27.05
C THR A 429 -27.16 23.04 -26.07
N ALA A 430 -27.53 23.19 -24.81
CA ALA A 430 -26.59 23.65 -23.80
C ALA A 430 -25.42 22.65 -23.69
N VAL A 431 -24.22 23.09 -24.09
CA VAL A 431 -22.99 22.35 -23.84
C VAL A 431 -22.52 22.74 -22.44
N PRO A 432 -22.22 21.80 -21.55
CA PRO A 432 -21.70 22.13 -20.23
C PRO A 432 -20.43 23.01 -20.37
N SER A 433 -20.36 24.08 -19.59
CA SER A 433 -19.16 24.92 -19.57
C SER A 433 -17.99 24.09 -19.07
N ARG A 434 -16.87 24.12 -19.78
CA ARG A 434 -15.64 23.43 -19.39
C ARG A 434 -14.60 24.45 -18.92
N PHE A 435 -13.90 24.08 -17.85
CA PHE A 435 -12.90 24.92 -17.18
C PHE A 435 -11.56 24.20 -17.16
N THR A 436 -10.46 24.94 -17.26
CA THR A 436 -9.10 24.38 -17.20
C THR A 436 -8.37 24.73 -15.90
N GLU A 437 -8.92 25.63 -15.12
CA GLU A 437 -8.42 25.99 -13.80
C GLU A 437 -9.39 25.50 -12.75
N PHE A 438 -8.88 24.93 -11.68
CA PHE A 438 -9.67 24.46 -10.55
C PHE A 438 -9.06 24.93 -9.23
N TYR A 439 -9.93 25.07 -8.24
CA TYR A 439 -9.60 25.57 -6.93
C TYR A 439 -9.86 24.49 -5.88
N LEU A 440 -8.89 24.28 -5.00
CA LEU A 440 -9.02 23.32 -3.90
C LEU A 440 -9.69 24.04 -2.71
N GLY A 441 -10.98 23.80 -2.51
CA GLY A 441 -11.81 24.49 -1.52
C GLY A 441 -11.89 23.80 -0.18
N SER A 442 -11.41 22.56 -0.08
CA SER A 442 -11.48 21.72 1.12
C SER A 442 -10.34 20.71 1.16
N LYS A 443 -10.30 19.89 2.21
CA LYS A 443 -9.30 18.81 2.31
C LYS A 443 -9.50 17.72 1.26
N VAL A 444 -10.73 17.41 0.92
CA VAL A 444 -11.07 16.45 -0.13
C VAL A 444 -11.87 17.15 -1.22
N ASN A 445 -11.37 17.09 -2.45
CA ASN A 445 -11.96 17.75 -3.61
C ASN A 445 -12.15 16.72 -4.72
N THR A 446 -13.38 16.58 -5.22
CA THR A 446 -13.71 15.66 -6.33
C THR A 446 -14.10 16.46 -7.57
N PHE A 447 -13.47 16.15 -8.70
CA PHE A 447 -13.70 16.80 -9.98
C PHE A 447 -14.17 15.77 -11.00
N PHE A 448 -15.18 16.11 -11.79
CA PHE A 448 -15.86 15.23 -12.72
C PHE A 448 -15.73 15.73 -14.16
N GLY A 449 -16.06 14.86 -15.11
CA GLY A 449 -16.17 15.24 -16.50
C GLY A 449 -14.85 15.72 -17.10
N ILE A 450 -13.74 15.09 -16.70
CA ILE A 450 -12.41 15.51 -17.14
C ILE A 450 -12.13 14.94 -18.52
N ALA A 451 -11.82 15.82 -19.47
CA ALA A 451 -11.47 15.46 -20.84
C ALA A 451 -10.42 16.42 -21.41
N ASP A 452 -9.86 16.04 -22.56
CA ASP A 452 -8.95 16.90 -23.30
C ASP A 452 -9.61 18.24 -23.65
N LYS A 453 -8.83 19.34 -23.55
CA LYS A 453 -9.28 20.69 -23.83
C LYS A 453 -9.60 20.91 -25.31
#